data_dfbbcb69fc533cb3494acf5d02c6b471
#
_entry.id   dfbbcb69fc533cb3494acf5d02c6b471
#
_cell.length_a   1.000
_cell.length_b   1.000
_cell.length_c   1.000
_cell.angle_alpha   90.00
_cell.angle_beta   90.00
_cell.angle_gamma   90.00
#
_symmetry.space_group_name_H-M   'P 1'
#
loop_
_entity.id
_entity.type
_entity.pdbx_description
1 polymer ?
#
loop_
_entity_poly.entity_id
_entity_poly.type
_entity_poly.pdbx_seq_one_letter_code
_entity_poly.pdbx_strand_id
1 'polypeptide(L)'
;QRSCGYSWRPSLSVQTIGRLCERIHRLQPDCICFVDNCYGELVEEQEPPAVGADLVAGSLIKNLGGTIAPAGGYVAGRSDLVEQACCRLTAPGIGREGGTGFDLQRLLLQGLFLAPQMVAESLIGADLVAGVFADLGFRVQPAAGALRSDLIQAV
;
A
#
# COMPACT_ATOMS: atom_id res chain seq x y z
N GLN A 1 -6.61 4.03 6.16
CA GLN A 1 -6.12 4.10 4.77
C GLN A 1 -4.96 5.07 4.65
N ARG A 2 -3.80 4.58 4.14
CA ARG A 2 -2.57 5.36 3.95
C ARG A 2 -2.74 6.40 2.85
N SER A 3 -3.15 5.98 1.67
CA SER A 3 -3.34 6.85 0.51
C SER A 3 -4.41 7.92 0.73
N CYS A 4 -4.22 9.06 0.10
CA CYS A 4 -5.24 10.12 0.07
C CYS A 4 -6.49 9.74 -0.75
N GLY A 5 -6.39 8.76 -1.64
CA GLY A 5 -7.48 8.38 -2.54
C GLY A 5 -7.94 9.57 -3.39
N TYR A 6 -9.24 9.83 -3.43
CA TYR A 6 -9.84 10.94 -4.18
C TYR A 6 -10.00 12.23 -3.35
N SER A 7 -9.34 12.35 -2.21
CA SER A 7 -9.46 13.54 -1.36
C SER A 7 -8.23 14.44 -1.50
N TRP A 8 -8.41 15.73 -1.17
CA TRP A 8 -7.34 16.72 -1.15
C TRP A 8 -6.47 16.68 0.14
N ARG A 9 -6.67 15.69 1.01
CA ARG A 9 -5.79 15.50 2.17
C ARG A 9 -4.43 14.92 1.72
N PRO A 10 -3.33 15.20 2.44
CA PRO A 10 -2.10 14.47 2.22
C PRO A 10 -2.25 12.98 2.55
N SER A 11 -1.49 12.12 1.89
CA SER A 11 -1.30 10.72 2.26
C SER A 11 -0.55 10.62 3.60
N LEU A 12 -0.72 9.50 4.30
CA LEU A 12 -0.04 9.26 5.57
C LEU A 12 1.35 8.66 5.32
N SER A 13 2.40 9.33 5.78
CA SER A 13 3.75 8.76 5.76
C SER A 13 3.85 7.57 6.72
N VAL A 14 4.78 6.66 6.44
CA VAL A 14 5.08 5.52 7.32
C VAL A 14 5.42 5.99 8.73
N GLN A 15 6.18 7.07 8.86
CA GLN A 15 6.49 7.68 10.16
C GLN A 15 5.22 8.15 10.90
N THR A 16 4.27 8.76 10.19
CA THR A 16 3.00 9.19 10.80
C THR A 16 2.18 8.00 11.26
N ILE A 17 2.12 6.94 10.45
CA ILE A 17 1.47 5.68 10.81
C ILE A 17 2.10 5.10 12.08
N GLY A 18 3.43 5.04 12.16
CA GLY A 18 4.13 4.54 13.35
C GLY A 18 3.78 5.31 14.62
N ARG A 19 3.75 6.64 14.56
CA ARG A 19 3.34 7.47 15.71
C ARG A 19 1.88 7.22 16.12
N LEU A 20 0.99 6.98 15.16
CA LEU A 20 -0.40 6.65 15.45
C LEU A 20 -0.51 5.28 16.10
N CYS A 21 0.15 4.26 15.56
CA CYS A 21 0.16 2.90 16.14
C CYS A 21 0.72 2.91 17.57
N GLU A 22 1.86 3.56 17.78
CA GLU A 22 2.46 3.71 19.12
C GLU A 22 1.48 4.34 20.11
N ARG A 23 0.81 5.41 19.71
CA ARG A 23 -0.17 6.08 20.57
C ARG A 23 -1.39 5.20 20.87
N ILE A 24 -1.89 4.47 19.87
CA ILE A 24 -3.03 3.55 20.03
C ILE A 24 -2.66 2.43 20.99
N HIS A 25 -1.53 1.75 20.77
CA HIS A 25 -1.10 0.65 21.62
C HIS A 25 -0.78 1.08 23.05
N ARG A 26 -0.31 2.33 23.24
CA ARG A 26 -0.10 2.88 24.59
C ARG A 26 -1.42 3.09 25.34
N LEU A 27 -2.49 3.48 24.64
CA LEU A 27 -3.79 3.73 25.25
C LEU A 27 -4.64 2.45 25.36
N GLN A 28 -4.49 1.55 24.40
CA GLN A 28 -5.25 0.32 24.26
C GLN A 28 -4.34 -0.78 23.68
N PRO A 29 -3.60 -1.50 24.54
CA PRO A 29 -2.59 -2.47 24.09
C PRO A 29 -3.10 -3.58 23.19
N ASP A 30 -4.36 -3.99 23.36
CA ASP A 30 -4.99 -5.07 22.59
C ASP A 30 -5.63 -4.58 21.26
N CYS A 31 -5.57 -3.28 20.96
CA CYS A 31 -6.13 -2.73 19.75
C CYS A 31 -5.25 -3.07 18.56
N ILE A 32 -5.83 -3.68 17.52
CA ILE A 32 -5.12 -4.03 16.29
C ILE A 32 -5.05 -2.80 15.38
N CYS A 33 -3.85 -2.37 15.03
CA CYS A 33 -3.60 -1.34 14.04
C CYS A 33 -3.51 -1.96 12.63
N PHE A 34 -4.59 -1.86 11.88
CA PHE A 34 -4.69 -2.36 10.51
C PHE A 34 -4.60 -1.22 9.50
N VAL A 35 -3.71 -1.35 8.50
CA VAL A 35 -3.47 -0.34 7.47
C VAL A 35 -3.88 -0.87 6.09
N ASP A 36 -4.78 -0.16 5.42
CA ASP A 36 -4.95 -0.27 3.96
C ASP A 36 -3.78 0.48 3.32
N ASN A 37 -2.86 -0.28 2.70
CA ASN A 37 -1.59 0.21 2.16
C ASN A 37 -1.64 0.49 0.66
N CYS A 38 -2.78 0.33 0.01
CA CYS A 38 -2.93 0.56 -1.43
C CYS A 38 -2.33 1.90 -1.86
N TYR A 39 -1.55 1.88 -2.94
CA TYR A 39 -0.80 3.00 -3.52
C TYR A 39 0.40 3.49 -2.70
N GLY A 40 0.61 2.97 -1.49
CA GLY A 40 1.74 3.36 -0.64
C GLY A 40 2.94 2.40 -0.73
N GLU A 41 2.72 1.18 -1.21
CA GLU A 41 3.75 0.14 -1.26
C GLU A 41 4.94 0.59 -2.10
N LEU A 42 6.15 0.37 -1.59
CA LEU A 42 7.43 0.69 -2.24
C LEU A 42 7.68 2.19 -2.50
N VAL A 43 6.87 3.07 -1.93
CA VAL A 43 7.05 4.53 -2.05
C VAL A 43 8.06 5.06 -1.03
N GLU A 44 8.09 4.50 0.16
CA GLU A 44 9.05 4.82 1.24
C GLU A 44 9.95 3.61 1.53
N GLU A 45 11.08 3.81 2.20
CA GLU A 45 12.06 2.75 2.52
C GLU A 45 11.50 1.67 3.44
N GLN A 46 10.52 2.03 4.26
CA GLN A 46 9.88 1.11 5.19
C GLN A 46 8.39 0.98 4.90
N GLU A 47 7.84 -0.15 5.27
CA GLU A 47 6.42 -0.43 5.20
C GLU A 47 5.78 -0.35 6.60
N PRO A 48 4.46 -0.11 6.70
CA PRO A 48 3.79 0.09 7.99
C PRO A 48 4.06 -0.98 9.07
N PRO A 49 4.23 -2.28 8.77
CA PRO A 49 4.56 -3.25 9.80
C PRO A 49 5.92 -3.01 10.47
N ALA A 50 6.89 -2.43 9.76
CA ALA A 50 8.21 -2.11 10.31
C ALA A 50 8.16 -1.01 11.39
N VAL A 51 7.07 -0.25 11.45
CA VAL A 51 6.89 0.88 12.39
C VAL A 51 5.75 0.65 13.38
N GLY A 52 5.23 -0.59 13.49
CA GLY A 52 4.29 -0.98 14.54
C GLY A 52 2.83 -1.15 14.10
N ALA A 53 2.53 -1.13 12.79
CA ALA A 53 1.24 -1.62 12.34
C ALA A 53 1.18 -3.15 12.49
N ASP A 54 0.10 -3.67 13.07
CA ASP A 54 -0.07 -5.10 13.29
C ASP A 54 -0.36 -5.86 12.00
N LEU A 55 -1.08 -5.22 11.09
CA LEU A 55 -1.50 -5.82 9.83
C LEU A 55 -1.57 -4.77 8.74
N VAL A 56 -1.19 -5.16 7.53
CA VAL A 56 -1.45 -4.39 6.31
C VAL A 56 -2.14 -5.26 5.29
N ALA A 57 -2.94 -4.65 4.45
CA ALA A 57 -3.45 -5.28 3.24
C ALA A 57 -3.38 -4.30 2.07
N GLY A 58 -3.35 -4.85 0.89
CA GLY A 58 -3.36 -4.07 -0.33
C GLY A 58 -3.72 -4.92 -1.55
N SER A 59 -3.71 -4.27 -2.69
CA SER A 59 -4.09 -4.88 -3.96
C SER A 59 -2.87 -5.18 -4.81
N LEU A 60 -2.80 -6.40 -5.33
CA LEU A 60 -1.75 -6.80 -6.27
C LEU A 60 -1.97 -6.30 -7.71
N ILE A 61 -3.10 -5.64 -8.00
CA ILE A 61 -3.30 -4.95 -9.28
C ILE A 61 -2.76 -3.52 -9.29
N LYS A 62 -2.15 -3.09 -8.19
CA LYS A 62 -1.57 -1.75 -8.01
C LYS A 62 -0.05 -1.84 -7.92
N ASN A 63 0.57 -1.11 -7.01
CA ASN A 63 2.03 -1.00 -6.88
C ASN A 63 2.75 -2.35 -6.97
N LEU A 64 2.40 -3.31 -6.12
CA LEU A 64 3.07 -4.62 -6.07
C LEU A 64 2.84 -5.50 -7.30
N GLY A 65 1.87 -5.16 -8.13
CA GLY A 65 1.58 -5.91 -9.35
C GLY A 65 2.49 -5.58 -10.54
N GLY A 66 3.33 -4.54 -10.43
CA GLY A 66 4.31 -4.17 -11.45
C GLY A 66 3.72 -3.99 -12.83
N THR A 67 2.47 -3.52 -12.93
CA THR A 67 1.66 -3.31 -14.14
C THR A 67 1.18 -4.56 -14.86
N ILE A 68 1.58 -5.76 -14.42
CA ILE A 68 1.24 -7.01 -15.13
C ILE A 68 0.33 -7.97 -14.34
N ALA A 69 0.24 -7.83 -13.03
CA ALA A 69 -0.64 -8.68 -12.23
C ALA A 69 -2.12 -8.34 -12.50
N PRO A 70 -2.93 -9.29 -12.98
CA PRO A 70 -4.30 -9.01 -13.43
C PRO A 70 -5.32 -9.01 -12.28
N ALA A 71 -4.97 -9.61 -11.14
CA ALA A 71 -5.85 -9.77 -9.98
C ALA A 71 -5.04 -10.06 -8.72
N GLY A 72 -5.71 -10.05 -7.58
CA GLY A 72 -5.14 -10.48 -6.31
C GLY A 72 -5.04 -9.37 -5.28
N GLY A 73 -4.82 -9.80 -4.06
CA GLY A 73 -4.54 -8.97 -2.91
C GLY A 73 -3.53 -9.65 -2.02
N TYR A 74 -3.02 -8.91 -1.05
CA TYR A 74 -2.11 -9.45 -0.05
C TYR A 74 -2.52 -9.00 1.35
N VAL A 75 -2.11 -9.78 2.32
CA VAL A 75 -2.15 -9.46 3.75
C VAL A 75 -0.76 -9.77 4.31
N ALA A 76 -0.20 -8.86 5.08
CA ALA A 76 1.10 -9.03 5.72
C ALA A 76 1.11 -8.38 7.11
N GLY A 77 1.95 -8.91 8.01
CA GLY A 77 2.06 -8.41 9.38
C GLY A 77 2.21 -9.55 10.39
N ARG A 78 1.59 -9.41 11.55
CA ARG A 78 1.63 -10.43 12.60
C ARG A 78 1.09 -11.76 12.11
N SER A 79 1.81 -12.83 12.36
CA SER A 79 1.51 -14.19 11.86
C SER A 79 0.15 -14.72 12.30
N ASP A 80 -0.25 -14.43 13.56
CA ASP A 80 -1.55 -14.83 14.07
C ASP A 80 -2.72 -14.15 13.35
N LEU A 81 -2.58 -12.88 12.98
CA LEU A 81 -3.58 -12.12 12.24
C LEU A 81 -3.63 -12.53 10.77
N VAL A 82 -2.48 -12.80 10.15
CA VAL A 82 -2.41 -13.33 8.78
C VAL A 82 -3.09 -14.70 8.70
N GLU A 83 -2.83 -15.59 9.66
CA GLU A 83 -3.49 -16.90 9.76
C GLU A 83 -5.02 -16.75 9.84
N GLN A 84 -5.50 -15.89 10.74
CA GLN A 84 -6.94 -15.63 10.88
C GLN A 84 -7.57 -15.09 9.58
N ALA A 85 -6.88 -14.18 8.88
CA ALA A 85 -7.32 -13.66 7.59
C ALA A 85 -7.42 -14.77 6.53
N CYS A 86 -6.40 -15.65 6.44
CA CYS A 86 -6.41 -16.79 5.54
C CYS A 86 -7.53 -17.78 5.85
N CYS A 87 -7.75 -18.10 7.14
CA CYS A 87 -8.85 -18.98 7.56
C CYS A 87 -10.22 -18.39 7.23
N ARG A 88 -10.35 -17.07 7.20
CA ARG A 88 -11.60 -16.38 6.84
C ARG A 88 -11.86 -16.36 5.33
N LEU A 89 -10.80 -16.31 4.52
CA LEU A 89 -10.87 -16.21 3.07
C LEU A 89 -11.01 -17.54 2.35
N THR A 90 -10.63 -18.64 3.00
CA THR A 90 -10.66 -20.00 2.45
C THR A 90 -11.74 -20.84 3.10
N ALA A 91 -11.91 -22.09 2.63
CA ALA A 91 -12.83 -23.02 3.25
C ALA A 91 -12.32 -23.50 4.62
N PRO A 92 -13.22 -23.91 5.55
CA PRO A 92 -12.82 -24.44 6.83
C PRO A 92 -11.76 -25.55 6.74
N GLY A 93 -10.68 -25.43 7.53
CA GLY A 93 -9.58 -26.37 7.57
C GLY A 93 -8.50 -26.20 6.50
N ILE A 94 -8.65 -25.28 5.55
CA ILE A 94 -7.65 -25.05 4.50
C ILE A 94 -6.63 -23.98 4.92
N GLY A 95 -7.07 -22.90 5.57
CA GLY A 95 -6.17 -21.81 5.98
C GLY A 95 -5.39 -21.24 4.80
N ARG A 96 -4.08 -21.09 4.98
CA ARG A 96 -3.17 -20.54 3.95
C ARG A 96 -2.58 -21.57 2.98
N GLU A 97 -2.84 -22.87 3.20
CA GLU A 97 -2.22 -23.94 2.41
C GLU A 97 -2.91 -24.15 1.06
N GLY A 98 -4.10 -23.58 0.88
CA GLY A 98 -4.85 -23.66 -0.36
C GLY A 98 -5.52 -22.35 -0.71
N GLY A 99 -6.03 -22.29 -1.91
CA GLY A 99 -6.75 -21.12 -2.42
C GLY A 99 -6.88 -21.17 -3.94
N THR A 100 -7.71 -20.29 -4.47
CA THR A 100 -7.95 -20.19 -5.90
C THR A 100 -6.85 -19.32 -6.53
N GLY A 101 -5.79 -19.97 -7.00
CA GLY A 101 -4.64 -19.30 -7.61
C GLY A 101 -4.81 -18.96 -9.09
N PHE A 102 -5.71 -19.61 -9.81
CA PHE A 102 -5.98 -19.45 -11.26
C PHE A 102 -4.70 -19.41 -12.12
N ASP A 103 -3.64 -20.13 -11.71
CA ASP A 103 -2.32 -20.15 -12.35
C ASP A 103 -1.65 -18.78 -12.49
N LEU A 104 -2.01 -17.82 -11.64
CA LEU A 104 -1.49 -16.45 -11.67
C LEU A 104 -0.14 -16.27 -10.97
N GLN A 105 0.37 -17.28 -10.24
CA GLN A 105 1.57 -17.16 -9.41
C GLN A 105 2.77 -16.60 -10.18
N ARG A 106 2.97 -17.03 -11.43
CA ARG A 106 4.08 -16.55 -12.27
C ARG A 106 3.95 -15.05 -12.55
N LEU A 107 2.76 -14.60 -12.94
CA LEU A 107 2.50 -13.17 -13.20
C LEU A 107 2.62 -12.33 -11.94
N LEU A 108 2.13 -12.84 -10.80
CA LEU A 108 2.26 -12.16 -9.52
C LEU A 108 3.72 -12.01 -9.09
N LEU A 109 4.53 -13.06 -9.20
CA LEU A 109 5.96 -13.02 -8.87
C LEU A 109 6.73 -12.12 -9.82
N GLN A 110 6.45 -12.17 -11.11
CA GLN A 110 7.06 -11.29 -12.10
C GLN A 110 6.66 -9.83 -11.87
N GLY A 111 5.40 -9.57 -11.55
CA GLY A 111 4.90 -8.25 -11.18
C GLY A 111 5.61 -7.71 -9.96
N LEU A 112 5.74 -8.51 -8.90
CA LEU A 112 6.46 -8.13 -7.69
C LEU A 112 7.94 -7.81 -7.98
N PHE A 113 8.59 -8.57 -8.86
CA PHE A 113 9.96 -8.30 -9.30
C PHE A 113 10.10 -6.96 -10.04
N LEU A 114 9.13 -6.59 -10.87
CA LEU A 114 9.14 -5.34 -11.63
C LEU A 114 8.63 -4.14 -10.80
N ALA A 115 7.88 -4.39 -9.74
CA ALA A 115 7.17 -3.36 -8.97
C ALA A 115 8.05 -2.19 -8.49
N PRO A 116 9.28 -2.39 -7.97
CA PRO A 116 10.11 -1.27 -7.51
C PRO A 116 10.39 -0.25 -8.62
N GLN A 117 10.73 -0.74 -9.83
CA GLN A 117 10.98 0.15 -10.97
C GLN A 117 9.70 0.84 -11.42
N MET A 118 8.59 0.10 -11.52
CA MET A 118 7.31 0.68 -11.94
C MET A 118 6.81 1.76 -10.97
N VAL A 119 7.01 1.56 -9.67
CA VAL A 119 6.68 2.56 -8.66
C VAL A 119 7.58 3.80 -8.80
N ALA A 120 8.89 3.62 -8.99
CA ALA A 120 9.82 4.73 -9.18
C ALA A 120 9.46 5.56 -10.41
N GLU A 121 9.19 4.93 -11.55
CA GLU A 121 8.75 5.62 -12.78
C GLU A 121 7.40 6.34 -12.59
N SER A 122 6.49 5.73 -11.85
CA SER A 122 5.19 6.34 -11.54
C SER A 122 5.33 7.57 -10.65
N LEU A 123 6.26 7.57 -9.69
CA LEU A 123 6.57 8.74 -8.86
C LEU A 123 7.13 9.89 -9.71
N ILE A 124 8.06 9.59 -10.62
CA ILE A 124 8.62 10.59 -11.55
C ILE A 124 7.50 11.17 -12.43
N GLY A 125 6.66 10.31 -12.99
CA GLY A 125 5.54 10.72 -13.83
C GLY A 125 4.53 11.60 -13.07
N ALA A 126 4.20 11.22 -11.83
CA ALA A 126 3.31 12.01 -10.98
C ALA A 126 3.88 13.38 -10.63
N ASP A 127 5.20 13.46 -10.42
CA ASP A 127 5.86 14.72 -10.13
C ASP A 127 5.90 15.65 -11.36
N LEU A 128 6.16 15.09 -12.53
CA LEU A 128 6.06 15.81 -13.80
C LEU A 128 4.65 16.36 -14.04
N VAL A 129 3.62 15.55 -13.83
CA VAL A 129 2.21 15.95 -13.95
C VAL A 129 1.92 17.10 -12.98
N ALA A 130 2.37 17.01 -11.72
CA ALA A 130 2.20 18.08 -10.74
C ALA A 130 2.81 19.40 -11.24
N GLY A 131 4.05 19.36 -11.76
CA GLY A 131 4.72 20.56 -12.28
C GLY A 131 3.98 21.18 -13.44
N VAL A 132 3.67 20.39 -14.47
CA VAL A 132 2.99 20.87 -15.68
C VAL A 132 1.63 21.50 -15.37
N PHE A 133 0.81 20.84 -14.54
CA PHE A 133 -0.51 21.37 -14.22
C PHE A 133 -0.46 22.58 -13.28
N ALA A 134 0.54 22.64 -12.39
CA ALA A 134 0.77 23.85 -11.58
C ALA A 134 1.14 25.05 -12.47
N ASP A 135 2.03 24.88 -13.46
CA ASP A 135 2.43 25.93 -14.42
C ASP A 135 1.25 26.39 -15.28
N LEU A 136 0.29 25.51 -15.56
CA LEU A 136 -0.95 25.84 -16.23
C LEU A 136 -1.99 26.53 -15.33
N GLY A 137 -1.69 26.73 -14.05
CA GLY A 137 -2.55 27.42 -13.10
C GLY A 137 -3.59 26.53 -12.38
N PHE A 138 -3.48 25.21 -12.52
CA PHE A 138 -4.35 24.28 -11.78
C PHE A 138 -3.86 24.08 -10.35
N ARG A 139 -4.81 23.80 -9.45
CA ARG A 139 -4.49 23.34 -8.10
C ARG A 139 -4.02 21.91 -8.17
N VAL A 140 -2.85 21.61 -7.58
CA VAL A 140 -2.28 20.26 -7.55
C VAL A 140 -2.01 19.80 -6.12
N GLN A 141 -2.12 18.51 -5.87
CA GLN A 141 -1.80 17.89 -4.57
C GLN A 141 -1.30 16.46 -4.78
N PRO A 142 -0.07 16.12 -4.34
CA PRO A 142 0.99 16.99 -3.78
C PRO A 142 1.55 17.99 -4.80
N ALA A 143 2.24 19.01 -4.33
CA ALA A 143 2.99 19.91 -5.21
C ALA A 143 4.20 19.18 -5.83
N ALA A 144 4.70 19.68 -6.96
CA ALA A 144 5.93 19.18 -7.55
C ALA A 144 7.11 19.30 -6.58
N GLY A 145 7.95 18.27 -6.52
CA GLY A 145 9.07 18.14 -5.58
C GLY A 145 8.68 17.85 -4.14
N ALA A 146 7.40 17.70 -3.81
CA ALA A 146 6.97 17.35 -2.47
C ALA A 146 7.26 15.87 -2.16
N LEU A 147 7.59 15.56 -0.90
CA LEU A 147 7.69 14.18 -0.44
C LEU A 147 6.34 13.47 -0.59
N ARG A 148 6.38 12.28 -1.16
CA ARG A 148 5.21 11.46 -1.43
C ARG A 148 5.18 10.24 -0.52
N SER A 149 3.98 9.84 -0.11
CA SER A 149 3.74 8.60 0.64
C SER A 149 2.75 7.67 -0.08
N ASP A 150 2.32 8.07 -1.27
CA ASP A 150 1.56 7.27 -2.24
C ASP A 150 1.83 7.75 -3.68
N LEU A 151 1.21 7.09 -4.67
CA LEU A 151 1.33 7.42 -6.09
C LEU A 151 0.25 8.42 -6.59
N ILE A 152 -0.66 8.85 -5.73
CA ILE A 152 -1.80 9.66 -6.16
C ILE A 152 -1.37 11.11 -6.44
N GLN A 153 -1.80 11.61 -7.57
CA GLN A 153 -1.70 13.01 -7.97
C GLN A 153 -3.09 13.55 -8.24
N ALA A 154 -3.51 14.53 -7.45
CA ALA A 154 -4.73 15.28 -7.70
C ALA A 154 -4.42 16.55 -8.51
N VAL A 155 -5.30 16.87 -9.45
CA VAL A 155 -5.26 18.04 -10.33
C VAL A 155 -6.63 18.69 -10.36
#